data_0737b649f65d18c00131358761ec8710
#
_entry.id   0737b649f65d18c00131358761ec8710
#
_cell.length_a   1.000
_cell.length_b   1.000
_cell.length_c   1.000
_cell.angle_alpha   90.00
_cell.angle_beta   90.00
_cell.angle_gamma   90.00
#
_symmetry.space_group_name_H-M   'P 1'
#
loop_
_entity.id
_entity.type
_entity.pdbx_description
1 polymer ?
#
loop_
_entity_poly.entity_id
_entity_poly.type
_entity_poly.pdbx_seq_one_letter_code
_entity_poly.pdbx_strand_id
1 'polypeptide(L)'
;MEEKKIISSFAVEFVFKDQVNITEAQIVQKSLDLVEFRIVKGKNYTQADEQVLTRDISEYLAGRIDYNIAYVAEIPKTKNGKMKFIVSEV
;
A
#
# COMPACT_ATOMS: atom_id res chain seq x y z
N MET A 1 -25.93 8.59 -5.45
CA MET A 1 -24.67 9.03 -5.89
C MET A 1 -23.59 8.03 -5.71
N GLU A 2 -22.88 7.83 -6.73
CA GLU A 2 -21.86 6.84 -6.77
C GLU A 2 -20.59 7.33 -6.10
N GLU A 3 -20.07 6.55 -5.19
CA GLU A 3 -18.83 6.93 -4.56
C GLU A 3 -17.68 6.24 -5.19
N LYS A 4 -16.64 7.00 -5.45
CA LYS A 4 -15.44 6.39 -5.95
C LYS A 4 -14.75 5.64 -4.84
N LYS A 5 -14.19 4.51 -5.18
CA LYS A 5 -13.50 3.69 -4.21
C LYS A 5 -12.08 4.17 -4.06
N ILE A 6 -11.92 5.30 -3.44
CA ILE A 6 -10.60 5.86 -3.24
C ILE A 6 -10.05 5.39 -1.91
N ILE A 7 -8.83 4.90 -1.92
CA ILE A 7 -8.18 4.45 -0.70
C ILE A 7 -7.89 5.65 0.17
N SER A 8 -8.36 5.62 1.40
CA SER A 8 -8.17 6.73 2.31
C SER A 8 -6.85 6.61 3.05
N SER A 9 -6.45 7.68 3.71
CA SER A 9 -5.21 7.65 4.48
C SER A 9 -5.28 6.66 5.63
N PHE A 10 -6.48 6.28 6.04
CA PHE A 10 -6.65 5.28 7.06
C PHE A 10 -6.07 3.94 6.64
N ALA A 11 -6.03 3.70 5.31
CA ALA A 11 -5.48 2.45 4.81
C ALA A 11 -4.03 2.28 5.21
N VAL A 12 -3.27 3.37 5.22
CA VAL A 12 -1.87 3.29 5.59
C VAL A 12 -1.73 2.77 7.02
N GLU A 13 -2.53 3.31 7.91
CA GLU A 13 -2.47 2.89 9.31
C GLU A 13 -2.95 1.47 9.49
N PHE A 14 -4.01 1.10 8.80
CA PHE A 14 -4.56 -0.23 8.95
C PHE A 14 -3.65 -1.30 8.35
N VAL A 15 -3.22 -1.09 7.12
CA VAL A 15 -2.47 -2.10 6.39
C VAL A 15 -1.06 -2.29 6.93
N PHE A 16 -0.46 -1.21 7.39
CA PHE A 16 0.94 -1.28 7.84
C PHE A 16 1.10 -1.25 9.35
N LYS A 17 0.01 -1.45 10.08
CA LYS A 17 0.06 -1.35 11.54
C LYS A 17 1.01 -2.33 12.20
N ASP A 18 1.20 -3.50 11.58
CA ASP A 18 2.06 -4.53 12.15
C ASP A 18 3.37 -4.69 11.40
N GLN A 19 3.70 -3.74 10.52
CA GLN A 19 4.89 -3.86 9.70
C GLN A 19 6.03 -3.03 10.28
N VAL A 20 7.10 -3.71 10.67
CA VAL A 20 8.27 -3.01 11.21
C VAL A 20 9.49 -3.20 10.33
N ASN A 21 9.41 -4.04 9.31
CA ASN A 21 10.56 -4.34 8.45
C ASN A 21 10.39 -3.78 7.04
N ILE A 22 9.53 -2.80 6.89
CA ILE A 22 9.34 -2.09 5.64
C ILE A 22 9.91 -0.69 5.83
N THR A 23 10.79 -0.27 4.91
CA THR A 23 11.40 1.05 5.04
C THR A 23 10.56 2.13 4.39
N GLU A 24 9.88 1.82 3.29
CA GLU A 24 9.01 2.77 2.62
C GLU A 24 7.85 2.03 2.01
N ALA A 25 6.73 2.71 1.86
CA ALA A 25 5.55 2.10 1.26
C ALA A 25 4.71 3.16 0.60
N GLN A 26 3.98 2.74 -0.44
CA GLN A 26 3.08 3.65 -1.14
C GLN A 26 1.91 2.84 -1.66
N ILE A 27 0.72 3.40 -1.55
CA ILE A 27 -0.49 2.77 -2.06
C ILE A 27 -0.93 3.54 -3.27
N VAL A 28 -1.03 2.86 -4.41
CA VAL A 28 -1.39 3.50 -5.66
C VAL A 28 -2.72 2.96 -6.15
N GLN A 29 -3.71 3.82 -6.26
CA GLN A 29 -5.00 3.42 -6.83
C GLN A 29 -4.86 3.49 -8.35
N LYS A 30 -4.69 2.34 -8.96
CA LYS A 30 -4.44 2.26 -10.40
C LYS A 30 -5.71 2.48 -11.21
N SER A 31 -6.81 1.95 -10.72
CA SER A 31 -8.10 2.10 -11.37
C SER A 31 -9.16 1.97 -10.29
N LEU A 32 -10.43 2.03 -10.67
CA LEU A 32 -11.48 1.94 -9.68
C LEU A 32 -11.53 0.59 -8.99
N ASP A 33 -10.96 -0.44 -9.62
CA ASP A 33 -11.01 -1.77 -9.03
C ASP A 33 -9.64 -2.42 -8.86
N LEU A 34 -8.56 -1.63 -8.89
CA LEU A 34 -7.22 -2.18 -8.70
C LEU A 34 -6.34 -1.23 -7.90
N VAL A 35 -5.71 -1.76 -6.88
CA VAL A 35 -4.80 -1.01 -6.01
C VAL A 35 -3.46 -1.73 -6.00
N GLU A 36 -2.39 -0.97 -6.12
CA GLU A 36 -1.05 -1.53 -6.05
C GLU A 36 -0.36 -1.04 -4.79
N PHE A 37 0.19 -1.98 -4.02
CA PHE A 37 0.94 -1.68 -2.81
C PHE A 37 2.41 -1.77 -3.14
N ARG A 38 3.09 -0.63 -3.19
CA ARG A 38 4.52 -0.58 -3.50
C ARG A 38 5.29 -0.58 -2.20
N ILE A 39 6.18 -1.54 -2.09
CA ILE A 39 6.87 -1.80 -0.82
C ILE A 39 8.37 -1.78 -1.03
N VAL A 40 9.06 -1.05 -0.18
CA VAL A 40 10.52 -1.11 -0.13
C VAL A 40 10.86 -1.95 1.09
N LYS A 41 11.38 -3.15 0.86
CA LYS A 41 11.69 -4.07 1.92
C LYS A 41 12.87 -3.60 2.74
N GLY A 42 12.75 -3.71 4.05
CA GLY A 42 13.86 -3.48 4.91
C GLY A 42 14.76 -4.71 4.96
N LYS A 43 15.86 -4.54 5.64
CA LYS A 43 16.87 -5.57 5.72
C LYS A 43 16.36 -6.86 6.33
N ASN A 44 15.44 -6.77 7.28
CA ASN A 44 14.93 -7.94 7.98
C ASN A 44 13.57 -8.41 7.50
N TYR A 45 13.13 -7.92 6.35
CA TYR A 45 11.83 -8.32 5.82
C TYR A 45 11.88 -9.79 5.40
N THR A 46 10.87 -10.55 5.80
CA THR A 46 10.82 -11.98 5.53
C THR A 46 9.46 -12.35 4.94
N GLN A 47 9.35 -13.62 4.60
CA GLN A 47 8.08 -14.13 4.11
C GLN A 47 6.98 -14.04 5.17
N ALA A 48 7.35 -14.14 6.44
CA ALA A 48 6.37 -13.95 7.50
C ALA A 48 5.78 -12.55 7.48
N ASP A 49 6.62 -11.55 7.18
CA ASP A 49 6.12 -10.18 7.07
C ASP A 49 5.17 -10.05 5.90
N GLU A 50 5.48 -10.73 4.80
CA GLU A 50 4.61 -10.68 3.64
C GLU A 50 3.26 -11.31 3.94
N GLN A 51 3.24 -12.38 4.72
CA GLN A 51 1.98 -13.03 5.08
C GLN A 51 1.10 -12.11 5.92
N VAL A 52 1.71 -11.41 6.86
CA VAL A 52 0.97 -10.47 7.68
C VAL A 52 0.45 -9.32 6.83
N LEU A 53 1.28 -8.81 5.93
CA LEU A 53 0.87 -7.72 5.05
C LEU A 53 -0.30 -8.14 4.18
N THR A 54 -0.22 -9.33 3.59
CA THR A 54 -1.28 -9.83 2.73
C THR A 54 -2.57 -9.99 3.51
N ARG A 55 -2.48 -10.49 4.73
CA ARG A 55 -3.66 -10.64 5.58
C ARG A 55 -4.31 -9.29 5.84
N ASP A 56 -3.50 -8.29 6.21
CA ASP A 56 -4.04 -6.98 6.55
C ASP A 56 -4.63 -6.28 5.32
N ILE A 57 -3.99 -6.45 4.17
CA ILE A 57 -4.53 -5.89 2.93
C ILE A 57 -5.88 -6.53 2.62
N SER A 58 -5.94 -7.85 2.73
CA SER A 58 -7.17 -8.57 2.41
C SER A 58 -8.30 -8.16 3.34
N GLU A 59 -7.98 -7.96 4.61
CA GLU A 59 -8.99 -7.53 5.56
C GLU A 59 -9.47 -6.12 5.26
N TYR A 60 -8.54 -5.25 4.91
CA TYR A 60 -8.92 -3.86 4.62
C TYR A 60 -9.80 -3.77 3.39
N LEU A 61 -9.42 -4.48 2.33
CA LEU A 61 -10.17 -4.41 1.09
C LEU A 61 -11.43 -5.25 1.11
N ALA A 62 -11.43 -6.31 1.92
CA ALA A 62 -12.60 -7.18 2.11
C ALA A 62 -13.17 -7.70 0.78
N GLY A 63 -12.28 -7.94 -0.18
CA GLY A 63 -12.71 -8.52 -1.45
C GLY A 63 -13.42 -7.57 -2.39
N ARG A 64 -13.48 -6.29 -2.04
CA ARG A 64 -14.23 -5.33 -2.86
C ARG A 64 -13.44 -4.80 -4.04
N ILE A 65 -12.13 -4.98 -4.02
CA ILE A 65 -11.27 -4.41 -5.04
C ILE A 65 -10.03 -5.29 -5.11
N ASP A 66 -9.48 -5.43 -6.30
CA ASP A 66 -8.29 -6.24 -6.49
C ASP A 66 -7.04 -5.48 -6.08
N TYR A 67 -5.98 -6.22 -5.79
CA TYR A 67 -4.74 -5.58 -5.43
C TYR A 67 -3.55 -6.42 -5.89
N ASN A 68 -2.41 -5.77 -5.95
CA ASN A 68 -1.14 -6.49 -6.12
C ASN A 68 -0.08 -5.79 -5.27
N ILE A 69 0.98 -6.52 -4.98
CA ILE A 69 2.09 -6.01 -4.21
C ILE A 69 3.30 -5.94 -5.13
N ALA A 70 3.91 -4.77 -5.20
CA ALA A 70 5.10 -4.57 -6.02
C ALA A 70 6.25 -4.20 -5.10
N TYR A 71 7.32 -4.99 -5.13
CA TYR A 71 8.51 -4.67 -4.36
C TYR A 71 9.42 -3.82 -5.21
N VAL A 72 9.79 -2.65 -4.70
CA VAL A 72 10.58 -1.69 -5.45
C VAL A 72 11.80 -1.30 -4.63
N ALA A 73 12.83 -0.76 -5.31
CA ALA A 73 14.04 -0.36 -4.63
C ALA A 73 13.86 0.92 -3.85
N GLU A 74 13.03 1.80 -4.37
CA GLU A 74 12.75 3.05 -3.67
C GLU A 74 11.46 3.63 -4.21
N ILE A 75 10.91 4.57 -3.47
CA ILE A 75 9.68 5.24 -3.88
C ILE A 75 10.03 6.70 -4.13
N PRO A 76 9.73 7.21 -5.33
CA PRO A 76 10.03 8.60 -5.66
C PRO A 76 9.35 9.56 -4.68
N LYS A 77 10.05 10.62 -4.34
CA LYS A 77 9.53 11.64 -3.45
C LYS A 77 9.13 12.87 -4.24
N THR A 78 8.29 13.69 -3.63
CA THR A 78 7.87 14.93 -4.27
C THR A 78 9.05 15.90 -4.29
N LYS A 79 8.84 17.04 -4.96
CA LYS A 79 9.86 18.08 -5.04
C LYS A 79 10.35 18.52 -3.68
N ASN A 80 9.49 18.49 -2.70
CA ASN A 80 9.83 18.94 -1.36
C ASN A 80 10.46 17.85 -0.51
N GLY A 81 10.78 16.72 -1.11
CA GLY A 81 11.39 15.63 -0.39
C GLY A 81 10.41 14.80 0.41
N LYS A 82 9.13 15.03 0.25
CA LYS A 82 8.11 14.29 0.97
C LYS A 82 7.59 13.15 0.13
N MET A 83 7.37 12.01 0.77
CA MET A 83 6.82 10.87 0.09
C MET A 83 5.31 10.89 0.22
N LYS A 84 4.63 10.62 -0.88
CA LYS A 84 3.20 10.46 -0.83
C LYS A 84 2.88 9.02 -0.54
N PHE A 85 2.17 8.77 0.54
CA PHE A 85 1.79 7.40 0.88
C PHE A 85 0.65 6.89 0.03
N ILE A 86 -0.19 7.78 -0.46
CA ILE A 86 -1.34 7.38 -1.25
C ILE A 86 -1.38 8.22 -2.52
N VAL A 87 -1.46 7.53 -3.66
CA VAL A 87 -1.50 8.17 -4.97
C VAL A 87 -2.70 7.61 -5.72
N SER A 88 -3.44 8.48 -6.36
CA SER A 88 -4.55 8.04 -7.20
C SER A 88 -4.23 8.34 -8.65
N GLU A 89 -4.34 7.32 -9.50
CA GLU A 89 -4.18 7.46 -10.94
C GLU A 89 -5.53 7.43 -11.65
N VAL A 90 -6.58 7.51 -10.89
CA VAL A 90 -7.94 7.48 -11.43
C VAL A 90 -8.44 8.89 -11.62
#